data_84f455717b10653c80959a13fe1dc005
#
_entry.id   84f455717b10653c80959a13fe1dc005
#
_cell.length_a   1.000
_cell.length_b   1.000
_cell.length_c   1.000
_cell.angle_alpha   90.00
_cell.angle_beta   90.00
_cell.angle_gamma   90.00
#
_symmetry.space_group_name_H-M   'P 1'
#
loop_
_entity.id
_entity.type
_entity.pdbx_description
1 polymer ?
#
loop_
_entity_poly.entity_id
_entity_poly.type
_entity_poly.pdbx_seq_one_letter_code
_entity_poly.pdbx_strand_id
1 'polypeptide(L)'
;MKKLIFFVALASLAFGFNFDMDSKNGAIQNTKELGLKDTLTLNLQNDNAITGADYDESKKHFALVSNDNEFYIADENLKPLSYAKHDRHFIMEMEATVGATWYKKELGMISYNKTFVFYEPASNLSKDEQNSQWRHLLAGYDAWKLNDLGNKGRFSTIRSKQQYILGWDYLESENKFFTASVPNDVRDYWSVAIFDGDDKMILEEFMPKAGANLQLKEGRNLNNYYITGIDVEPGALYLLSKNFSTILKLNLTTKEIDEAFSFSGVNNPRALAIKDNTFYIFSREGKENKVFIFEMK
;
A
#
# COMPACT_ATOMS: atom_id res chain seq x y z
N MET A 1 40.81 40.98 -3.65
CA MET A 1 40.53 39.75 -2.88
C MET A 1 39.21 39.19 -3.38
N LYS A 2 39.24 38.20 -4.28
CA LYS A 2 38.06 37.52 -4.83
C LYS A 2 37.65 36.39 -3.87
N LYS A 3 36.50 36.51 -3.22
CA LYS A 3 35.90 35.42 -2.41
C LYS A 3 35.38 34.33 -3.36
N LEU A 4 36.05 33.21 -3.35
CA LEU A 4 35.64 32.00 -4.03
C LEU A 4 34.50 31.36 -3.17
N ILE A 5 33.28 31.48 -3.61
CA ILE A 5 32.13 30.78 -2.99
C ILE A 5 32.14 29.37 -3.54
N PHE A 6 32.59 28.43 -2.71
CA PHE A 6 32.41 27.00 -2.98
C PHE A 6 30.91 26.66 -2.80
N PHE A 7 30.19 26.50 -3.89
CA PHE A 7 28.94 25.76 -3.90
C PHE A 7 29.29 24.28 -3.75
N VAL A 8 29.22 23.78 -2.54
CA VAL A 8 29.13 22.34 -2.33
C VAL A 8 27.72 21.94 -2.77
N ALA A 9 27.62 21.51 -4.01
CA ALA A 9 26.45 20.75 -4.43
C ALA A 9 26.45 19.46 -3.59
N LEU A 10 25.63 19.41 -2.52
CA LEU A 10 25.20 18.18 -1.93
C LEU A 10 24.40 17.46 -3.02
N ALA A 11 25.11 16.68 -3.84
CA ALA A 11 24.49 15.59 -4.54
C ALA A 11 23.94 14.69 -3.43
N SER A 12 22.64 14.81 -3.17
CA SER A 12 21.88 13.75 -2.52
C SER A 12 22.10 12.52 -3.38
N LEU A 13 23.04 11.69 -2.97
CA LEU A 13 23.11 10.30 -3.37
C LEU A 13 21.82 9.70 -2.82
N ALA A 14 20.71 9.91 -3.54
CA ALA A 14 19.64 8.98 -3.53
C ALA A 14 20.32 7.68 -3.99
N PHE A 15 20.67 6.83 -3.06
CA PHE A 15 20.90 5.42 -3.35
C PHE A 15 19.59 4.90 -3.88
N GLY A 16 19.32 5.20 -5.16
CA GLY A 16 18.16 4.73 -5.87
C GLY A 16 18.30 3.22 -5.88
N PHE A 17 17.39 2.55 -5.19
CA PHE A 17 17.21 1.13 -5.34
C PHE A 17 17.11 0.88 -6.85
N ASN A 18 18.05 0.12 -7.39
CA ASN A 18 18.06 -0.16 -8.81
C ASN A 18 16.95 -1.18 -9.08
N PHE A 19 15.79 -0.66 -9.55
CA PHE A 19 14.63 -1.50 -9.84
C PHE A 19 14.86 -2.24 -11.14
N ASP A 20 15.11 -3.52 -11.03
CA ASP A 20 15.05 -4.44 -12.14
C ASP A 20 13.60 -4.95 -12.26
N MET A 21 12.91 -4.49 -13.30
CA MET A 21 11.49 -4.80 -13.52
C MET A 21 11.28 -6.14 -14.26
N ASP A 22 12.33 -6.92 -14.47
CA ASP A 22 12.23 -8.24 -15.08
C ASP A 22 12.18 -9.34 -14.01
N SER A 23 11.08 -10.07 -13.94
CA SER A 23 10.90 -11.22 -13.03
C SER A 23 11.98 -12.29 -13.18
N LYS A 24 12.60 -12.40 -14.37
CA LYS A 24 13.70 -13.33 -14.62
C LYS A 24 14.93 -13.06 -13.75
N ASN A 25 15.12 -11.83 -13.29
CA ASN A 25 16.23 -11.45 -12.42
C ASN A 25 15.91 -11.57 -10.94
N GLY A 26 14.65 -11.85 -10.59
CA GLY A 26 14.23 -12.17 -9.22
C GLY A 26 14.84 -13.49 -8.71
N ALA A 27 14.72 -13.70 -7.42
CA ALA A 27 15.27 -14.89 -6.76
C ALA A 27 14.49 -16.18 -7.04
N ILE A 28 13.20 -16.05 -7.38
CA ILE A 28 12.31 -17.22 -7.53
C ILE A 28 12.41 -17.75 -8.97
N GLN A 29 12.54 -19.06 -9.08
CA GLN A 29 12.68 -19.76 -10.36
C GLN A 29 11.31 -20.17 -10.93
N ASN A 30 10.40 -20.63 -10.09
CA ASN A 30 9.13 -21.23 -10.49
C ASN A 30 7.93 -20.29 -10.29
N THR A 31 8.06 -19.04 -10.77
CA THR A 31 6.92 -18.12 -10.80
C THR A 31 5.86 -18.59 -11.80
N LYS A 32 4.58 -18.39 -11.44
CA LYS A 32 3.44 -18.58 -12.33
C LYS A 32 3.21 -17.29 -13.11
N GLU A 33 3.22 -17.35 -14.43
CA GLU A 33 2.99 -16.17 -15.26
C GLU A 33 1.50 -15.80 -15.29
N LEU A 34 1.20 -14.54 -15.00
CA LEU A 34 -0.15 -13.99 -15.05
C LEU A 34 -0.49 -13.52 -16.47
N GLY A 35 -1.72 -13.77 -16.87
CA GLY A 35 -2.26 -13.23 -18.13
C GLY A 35 -2.90 -11.85 -17.88
N LEU A 36 -2.46 -10.84 -18.64
CA LEU A 36 -3.11 -9.53 -18.62
C LEU A 36 -4.51 -9.67 -19.24
N LYS A 37 -5.53 -9.27 -18.50
CA LYS A 37 -6.94 -9.28 -18.93
C LYS A 37 -7.35 -7.94 -19.50
N ASP A 38 -6.99 -6.85 -18.82
CA ASP A 38 -7.39 -5.50 -19.19
C ASP A 38 -6.45 -4.45 -18.63
N THR A 39 -6.52 -3.23 -19.18
CA THR A 39 -5.81 -2.06 -18.68
C THR A 39 -6.72 -0.85 -18.70
N LEU A 40 -6.93 -0.23 -17.55
CA LEU A 40 -7.77 0.95 -17.39
C LEU A 40 -6.93 2.18 -17.06
N THR A 41 -7.33 3.35 -17.53
CA THR A 41 -6.78 4.64 -17.09
C THR A 41 -7.74 5.24 -16.08
N LEU A 42 -7.24 5.59 -14.90
CA LEU A 42 -8.04 6.25 -13.87
C LEU A 42 -8.16 7.74 -14.16
N ASN A 43 -9.40 8.22 -14.24
CA ASN A 43 -9.70 9.63 -14.36
C ASN A 43 -10.00 10.20 -12.95
N LEU A 44 -8.95 10.62 -12.25
CA LEU A 44 -9.02 11.14 -10.90
C LEU A 44 -9.07 12.67 -10.90
N GLN A 45 -9.45 13.25 -9.76
CA GLN A 45 -9.52 14.71 -9.56
C GLN A 45 -8.16 15.39 -9.78
N ASN A 46 -7.07 14.73 -9.42
CA ASN A 46 -5.71 15.23 -9.56
C ASN A 46 -4.78 14.16 -10.15
N ASP A 47 -3.63 14.61 -10.67
CA ASP A 47 -2.62 13.76 -11.30
C ASP A 47 -1.64 13.09 -10.31
N ASN A 48 -1.99 13.02 -9.02
CA ASN A 48 -1.11 12.40 -8.03
C ASN A 48 -1.11 10.88 -8.18
N ALA A 49 0.03 10.26 -7.91
CA ALA A 49 0.17 8.82 -8.05
C ALA A 49 -0.63 8.06 -7.00
N ILE A 50 -1.45 7.09 -7.39
CA ILE A 50 -2.07 6.14 -6.47
C ILE A 50 -0.98 5.26 -5.87
N THR A 51 -0.95 5.18 -4.55
CA THR A 51 0.06 4.50 -3.75
C THR A 51 -0.51 3.52 -2.73
N GLY A 52 -1.82 3.44 -2.61
CA GLY A 52 -2.53 2.45 -1.82
C GLY A 52 -3.89 2.18 -2.43
N ALA A 53 -4.31 0.93 -2.35
CA ALA A 53 -5.61 0.46 -2.85
C ALA A 53 -6.07 -0.72 -2.01
N ASP A 54 -7.38 -0.84 -1.84
CA ASP A 54 -8.06 -1.95 -1.21
C ASP A 54 -9.46 -2.08 -1.79
N TYR A 55 -10.02 -3.28 -1.85
CA TYR A 55 -11.36 -3.53 -2.33
C TYR A 55 -12.21 -4.25 -1.29
N ASP A 56 -13.36 -3.68 -0.96
CA ASP A 56 -14.34 -4.29 -0.07
C ASP A 56 -15.45 -4.97 -0.87
N GLU A 57 -15.48 -6.29 -0.82
CA GLU A 57 -16.47 -7.12 -1.52
C GLU A 57 -17.91 -6.83 -1.05
N SER A 58 -18.10 -6.48 0.23
CA SER A 58 -19.43 -6.20 0.78
C SER A 58 -19.98 -4.86 0.33
N LYS A 59 -19.13 -3.89 0.17
CA LYS A 59 -19.46 -2.53 -0.30
C LYS A 59 -19.42 -2.42 -1.82
N LYS A 60 -18.66 -3.31 -2.49
CA LYS A 60 -18.31 -3.26 -3.91
C LYS A 60 -17.60 -1.95 -4.27
N HIS A 61 -16.72 -1.51 -3.40
CA HIS A 61 -16.00 -0.25 -3.54
C HIS A 61 -14.50 -0.44 -3.35
N PHE A 62 -13.74 0.26 -4.18
CA PHE A 62 -12.31 0.46 -3.95
C PHE A 62 -12.09 1.66 -3.03
N ALA A 63 -11.18 1.51 -2.07
CA ALA A 63 -10.52 2.58 -1.36
C ALA A 63 -9.18 2.85 -2.04
N LEU A 64 -8.93 4.09 -2.45
CA LEU A 64 -7.69 4.48 -3.12
C LEU A 64 -7.08 5.67 -2.41
N VAL A 65 -5.76 5.70 -2.28
CA VAL A 65 -5.03 6.87 -1.76
C VAL A 65 -3.88 7.25 -2.68
N SER A 66 -3.59 8.55 -2.74
CA SER A 66 -2.46 9.09 -3.49
C SER A 66 -1.31 9.49 -2.57
N ASN A 67 -0.13 9.65 -3.14
CA ASN A 67 1.07 10.12 -2.42
C ASN A 67 0.98 11.56 -1.90
N ASP A 68 -0.08 12.30 -2.23
CA ASP A 68 -0.36 13.65 -1.72
C ASP A 68 -1.53 13.68 -0.73
N ASN A 69 -1.73 12.57 -0.01
CA ASN A 69 -2.74 12.42 1.04
C ASN A 69 -4.19 12.64 0.55
N GLU A 70 -4.44 12.35 -0.71
CA GLU A 70 -5.77 12.31 -1.28
C GLU A 70 -6.34 10.91 -1.15
N PHE A 71 -7.63 10.81 -0.95
CA PHE A 71 -8.32 9.54 -0.91
C PHE A 71 -9.61 9.59 -1.72
N TYR A 72 -9.91 8.46 -2.33
CA TYR A 72 -11.04 8.28 -3.23
C TYR A 72 -11.78 7.02 -2.82
N ILE A 73 -13.10 7.05 -2.96
CA ILE A 73 -13.89 5.84 -3.10
C ILE A 73 -14.23 5.72 -4.58
N ALA A 74 -14.02 4.55 -5.14
CA ALA A 74 -14.45 4.21 -6.49
C ALA A 74 -15.37 3.00 -6.48
N ASP A 75 -16.26 2.91 -7.47
CA ASP A 75 -17.11 1.74 -7.66
C ASP A 75 -16.31 0.51 -8.13
N GLU A 76 -16.98 -0.62 -8.29
CA GLU A 76 -16.38 -1.88 -8.76
C GLU A 76 -15.74 -1.79 -10.16
N ASN A 77 -16.05 -0.76 -10.94
CA ASN A 77 -15.50 -0.46 -12.25
C ASN A 77 -14.43 0.64 -12.20
N LEU A 78 -13.96 0.99 -11.00
CA LEU A 78 -12.97 2.04 -10.73
C LEU A 78 -13.40 3.46 -11.13
N LYS A 79 -14.71 3.70 -11.23
CA LYS A 79 -15.26 5.04 -11.42
C LYS A 79 -15.28 5.78 -10.07
N PRO A 80 -14.63 6.94 -9.94
CA PRO A 80 -14.65 7.70 -8.71
C PRO A 80 -16.07 8.10 -8.29
N LEU A 81 -16.42 7.83 -7.03
CA LEU A 81 -17.68 8.16 -6.40
C LEU A 81 -17.53 9.31 -5.40
N SER A 82 -16.39 9.38 -4.72
CA SER A 82 -16.12 10.33 -3.66
C SER A 82 -14.64 10.67 -3.63
N TYR A 83 -14.33 11.90 -3.25
CA TYR A 83 -12.98 12.44 -3.16
C TYR A 83 -12.84 13.34 -1.93
N ALA A 84 -11.73 13.23 -1.24
CA ALA A 84 -11.28 14.22 -0.28
C ALA A 84 -9.75 14.23 -0.18
N LYS A 85 -9.22 15.26 0.46
CA LYS A 85 -7.80 15.41 0.73
C LYS A 85 -7.61 15.63 2.23
N HIS A 86 -6.66 14.86 2.82
CA HIS A 86 -6.29 15.05 4.21
C HIS A 86 -5.59 16.40 4.41
N ASP A 87 -6.10 17.22 5.32
CA ASP A 87 -5.45 18.48 5.67
C ASP A 87 -4.26 18.25 6.59
N ARG A 88 -3.07 18.43 6.06
CA ARG A 88 -1.80 18.25 6.79
C ARG A 88 -1.64 19.20 7.99
N HIS A 89 -2.34 20.33 8.04
CA HIS A 89 -2.31 21.23 9.19
C HIS A 89 -2.87 20.59 10.45
N PHE A 90 -3.68 19.57 10.28
CA PHE A 90 -4.35 18.87 11.38
C PHE A 90 -3.54 17.70 11.94
N ILE A 91 -2.83 16.97 11.07
CA ILE A 91 -1.95 15.86 11.46
C ILE A 91 -0.62 16.07 10.74
N MET A 92 0.20 16.94 11.30
CA MET A 92 1.50 17.30 10.73
C MET A 92 2.47 16.13 10.59
N GLU A 93 2.23 15.05 11.35
CA GLU A 93 3.04 13.84 11.29
C GLU A 93 2.71 12.94 10.09
N MET A 94 1.59 13.20 9.40
CA MET A 94 1.21 12.41 8.24
C MET A 94 2.01 12.84 7.03
N GLU A 95 2.96 12.02 6.67
CA GLU A 95 3.78 12.21 5.48
C GLU A 95 3.10 11.61 4.23
N ALA A 96 3.84 11.34 3.15
CA ALA A 96 3.26 10.78 1.94
C ALA A 96 2.55 9.46 2.23
N THR A 97 1.28 9.38 1.84
CA THR A 97 0.45 8.19 2.01
C THR A 97 0.90 7.07 1.08
N VAL A 98 0.90 5.85 1.59
CA VAL A 98 1.44 4.67 0.90
C VAL A 98 0.54 3.44 1.00
N GLY A 99 -0.56 3.51 1.74
CA GLY A 99 -1.50 2.40 1.88
C GLY A 99 -2.90 2.89 2.17
N ALA A 100 -3.88 2.20 1.62
CA ALA A 100 -5.30 2.35 1.89
C ALA A 100 -5.86 1.03 2.36
N THR A 101 -6.85 1.06 3.23
CA THR A 101 -7.62 -0.12 3.62
C THR A 101 -9.03 0.25 4.05
N TRP A 102 -9.95 -0.67 3.89
CA TRP A 102 -11.24 -0.60 4.55
C TRP A 102 -11.11 -1.15 5.98
N TYR A 103 -11.45 -0.33 6.95
CA TYR A 103 -11.54 -0.73 8.34
C TYR A 103 -13.00 -0.61 8.79
N LYS A 104 -13.72 -1.73 8.79
CA LYS A 104 -15.17 -1.75 9.06
C LYS A 104 -15.90 -0.84 8.04
N LYS A 105 -16.45 0.29 8.49
CA LYS A 105 -17.13 1.26 7.62
C LYS A 105 -16.27 2.46 7.23
N GLU A 106 -15.04 2.51 7.69
CA GLU A 106 -14.12 3.63 7.53
C GLU A 106 -13.09 3.36 6.44
N LEU A 107 -12.65 4.42 5.77
CA LEU A 107 -11.46 4.37 4.95
C LEU A 107 -10.25 4.70 5.81
N GLY A 108 -9.32 3.76 5.91
CA GLY A 108 -8.03 3.95 6.53
C GLY A 108 -6.97 4.39 5.52
N MET A 109 -6.08 5.28 5.93
CA MET A 109 -4.89 5.65 5.17
C MET A 109 -3.67 5.72 6.08
N ILE A 110 -2.53 5.28 5.57
CA ILE A 110 -1.27 5.26 6.29
C ILE A 110 -0.17 5.91 5.49
N SER A 111 0.74 6.62 6.16
CA SER A 111 1.95 7.17 5.56
C SER A 111 3.14 6.23 5.76
N TYR A 112 4.20 6.41 4.96
CA TYR A 112 5.39 5.57 5.01
C TYR A 112 6.08 5.57 6.39
N ASN A 113 5.87 6.61 7.20
CA ASN A 113 6.37 6.71 8.57
C ASN A 113 5.46 6.06 9.61
N LYS A 114 4.44 5.29 9.17
CA LYS A 114 3.49 4.54 10.02
C LYS A 114 2.46 5.40 10.77
N THR A 115 2.33 6.67 10.45
CA THR A 115 1.21 7.48 10.92
C THR A 115 -0.04 7.14 10.12
N PHE A 116 -1.15 6.90 10.79
CA PHE A 116 -2.40 6.47 10.17
C PHE A 116 -3.60 7.28 10.67
N VAL A 117 -4.65 7.30 9.85
CA VAL A 117 -5.94 7.89 10.17
C VAL A 117 -7.06 7.08 9.56
N PHE A 118 -8.26 7.19 10.14
CA PHE A 118 -9.48 6.62 9.61
C PHE A 118 -10.52 7.71 9.38
N TYR A 119 -11.21 7.62 8.25
CA TYR A 119 -12.25 8.55 7.85
C TYR A 119 -13.54 7.80 7.55
N GLU A 120 -14.64 8.28 8.10
CA GLU A 120 -15.98 7.79 7.78
C GLU A 120 -16.56 8.60 6.63
N PRO A 121 -16.98 7.95 5.52
CA PRO A 121 -17.63 8.63 4.40
C PRO A 121 -18.89 9.38 4.83
N ALA A 122 -19.13 10.56 4.26
CA ALA A 122 -20.29 11.38 4.57
C ALA A 122 -21.63 10.66 4.37
N SER A 123 -21.69 9.73 3.42
CA SER A 123 -22.89 8.90 3.18
C SER A 123 -23.33 8.07 4.38
N ASN A 124 -22.41 7.78 5.30
CA ASN A 124 -22.67 7.03 6.51
C ASN A 124 -23.05 7.89 7.71
N LEU A 125 -23.00 9.23 7.56
CA LEU A 125 -23.24 10.17 8.63
C LEU A 125 -24.68 10.67 8.65
N SER A 126 -25.24 10.87 9.84
CA SER A 126 -26.46 11.60 10.03
C SER A 126 -26.29 13.08 9.64
N LYS A 127 -27.41 13.80 9.44
CA LYS A 127 -27.35 15.25 9.13
C LYS A 127 -26.63 16.04 10.22
N ASP A 128 -26.80 15.68 11.48
CA ASP A 128 -26.17 16.37 12.61
C ASP A 128 -24.66 16.12 12.62
N GLU A 129 -24.24 14.89 12.37
CA GLU A 129 -22.83 14.54 12.25
C GLU A 129 -22.18 15.23 11.04
N GLN A 130 -22.86 15.28 9.88
CA GLN A 130 -22.38 16.02 8.71
C GLN A 130 -22.20 17.52 9.00
N ASN A 131 -22.94 18.09 9.93
CA ASN A 131 -22.83 19.48 10.36
C ASN A 131 -21.80 19.69 11.47
N SER A 132 -21.16 18.64 11.96
CA SER A 132 -20.13 18.76 13.00
C SER A 132 -18.88 19.49 12.50
N GLN A 133 -18.18 20.15 13.43
CA GLN A 133 -16.94 20.88 13.11
C GLN A 133 -15.82 20.01 12.52
N TRP A 134 -15.84 18.72 12.79
CA TRP A 134 -14.79 17.78 12.39
C TRP A 134 -14.64 17.62 10.88
N ARG A 135 -15.70 17.79 10.12
CA ARG A 135 -15.62 17.72 8.65
C ARG A 135 -14.80 18.87 8.02
N HIS A 136 -14.58 19.96 8.76
CA HIS A 136 -13.76 21.06 8.27
C HIS A 136 -12.27 20.76 8.21
N LEU A 137 -11.86 19.61 8.72
CA LEU A 137 -10.48 19.15 8.70
C LEU A 137 -10.02 18.62 7.35
N LEU A 138 -10.95 18.47 6.42
CA LEU A 138 -10.67 17.88 5.12
C LEU A 138 -10.79 18.93 4.03
N ALA A 139 -9.74 19.06 3.22
CA ALA A 139 -9.82 19.72 1.94
C ALA A 139 -10.38 18.74 0.92
N GLY A 140 -11.54 19.02 0.36
CA GLY A 140 -12.19 18.14 -0.61
C GLY A 140 -13.62 18.58 -0.88
N TYR A 141 -14.27 17.90 -1.81
CA TYR A 141 -15.62 18.25 -2.23
C TYR A 141 -16.70 17.52 -1.45
N ASP A 142 -16.33 16.37 -0.87
CA ASP A 142 -17.23 15.56 -0.08
C ASP A 142 -17.02 15.82 1.41
N ALA A 143 -18.11 15.71 2.19
CA ALA A 143 -18.01 15.79 3.64
C ALA A 143 -17.52 14.44 4.21
N TRP A 144 -16.40 14.47 4.89
CA TRP A 144 -15.86 13.34 5.61
C TRP A 144 -15.70 13.70 7.07
N LYS A 145 -15.83 12.72 7.94
CA LYS A 145 -15.57 12.86 9.36
C LYS A 145 -14.30 12.13 9.72
N LEU A 146 -13.35 12.86 10.29
CA LEU A 146 -12.24 12.23 11.01
C LEU A 146 -12.83 11.61 12.29
N ASN A 147 -12.96 10.30 12.31
CA ASN A 147 -13.42 9.62 13.48
C ASN A 147 -12.39 9.74 14.57
N ASP A 148 -12.86 10.18 15.72
CA ASP A 148 -12.17 10.36 16.96
C ASP A 148 -10.64 10.58 16.84
N LEU A 149 -10.10 11.50 17.59
CA LEU A 149 -8.65 11.66 17.73
C LEU A 149 -7.96 10.37 18.18
N GLY A 150 -8.68 9.45 18.80
CA GLY A 150 -8.22 8.10 19.14
C GLY A 150 -7.99 7.18 17.93
N ASN A 151 -8.60 7.45 16.79
CA ASN A 151 -8.42 6.65 15.56
C ASN A 151 -7.24 7.10 14.71
N LYS A 152 -6.60 8.19 15.03
CA LYS A 152 -5.31 8.57 14.44
C LYS A 152 -4.18 8.07 15.35
N GLY A 153 -3.06 7.78 14.77
CA GLY A 153 -1.92 7.36 15.57
C GLY A 153 -0.74 6.92 14.73
N ARG A 154 0.15 6.25 15.38
CA ARG A 154 1.32 5.64 14.76
C ARG A 154 1.42 4.20 15.22
N PHE A 155 1.54 3.26 14.31
CA PHE A 155 1.85 1.89 14.70
C PHE A 155 3.17 1.85 15.48
N SER A 156 3.18 1.12 16.57
CA SER A 156 4.27 1.13 17.53
C SER A 156 5.63 0.95 16.85
N THR A 157 6.49 1.97 16.98
CA THR A 157 7.87 1.92 16.51
C THR A 157 8.81 1.25 17.50
N ILE A 158 8.42 1.17 18.78
CA ILE A 158 9.25 0.57 19.84
C ILE A 158 9.37 -0.93 19.63
N ARG A 159 8.30 -1.58 19.20
CA ARG A 159 8.24 -3.02 19.00
C ARG A 159 8.36 -3.41 17.54
N SER A 160 7.73 -2.68 16.63
CA SER A 160 7.95 -2.85 15.19
C SER A 160 9.27 -2.22 14.78
N LYS A 161 10.15 -3.02 14.23
CA LYS A 161 11.44 -2.58 13.70
C LYS A 161 11.35 -2.08 12.25
N GLN A 162 10.18 -2.12 11.66
CA GLN A 162 9.94 -1.55 10.33
C GLN A 162 10.21 -0.05 10.36
N GLN A 163 11.00 0.46 9.42
CA GLN A 163 11.28 1.89 9.29
C GLN A 163 10.35 2.54 8.27
N TYR A 164 10.37 2.03 7.05
CA TYR A 164 9.56 2.52 5.95
C TYR A 164 8.62 1.42 5.48
N ILE A 165 7.31 1.69 5.50
CA ILE A 165 6.32 0.78 4.98
C ILE A 165 5.79 1.31 3.64
N LEU A 166 5.41 0.41 2.73
CA LEU A 166 4.77 0.75 1.47
C LEU A 166 3.52 -0.10 1.19
N GLY A 167 3.04 -0.81 2.20
CA GLY A 167 1.80 -1.58 2.11
C GLY A 167 1.12 -1.68 3.45
N TRP A 168 -0.20 -1.63 3.44
CA TRP A 168 -1.04 -1.71 4.61
C TRP A 168 -2.41 -2.25 4.24
N ASP A 169 -2.91 -3.20 5.04
CA ASP A 169 -4.24 -3.74 4.84
C ASP A 169 -4.83 -4.32 6.12
N TYR A 170 -6.14 -4.59 6.13
CA TYR A 170 -6.89 -5.06 7.28
C TYR A 170 -7.74 -6.29 6.97
N LEU A 171 -7.53 -7.36 7.72
CA LEU A 171 -8.34 -8.57 7.65
C LEU A 171 -9.44 -8.52 8.72
N GLU A 172 -10.69 -8.25 8.32
CA GLU A 172 -11.81 -8.09 9.21
C GLU A 172 -12.13 -9.38 9.99
N SER A 173 -12.04 -10.54 9.34
CA SER A 173 -12.33 -11.84 9.97
C SER A 173 -11.41 -12.19 11.13
N GLU A 174 -10.21 -11.63 11.18
CA GLU A 174 -9.23 -11.84 12.26
C GLU A 174 -9.02 -10.59 13.11
N ASN A 175 -9.62 -9.45 12.76
CA ASN A 175 -9.41 -8.15 13.38
C ASN A 175 -7.92 -7.78 13.48
N LYS A 176 -7.20 -7.88 12.35
CA LYS A 176 -5.76 -7.64 12.29
C LYS A 176 -5.37 -6.71 11.16
N PHE A 177 -4.42 -5.82 11.41
CA PHE A 177 -3.73 -5.06 10.38
C PHE A 177 -2.42 -5.73 9.99
N PHE A 178 -2.09 -5.61 8.72
CA PHE A 178 -0.84 -6.08 8.12
C PHE A 178 -0.10 -4.91 7.52
N THR A 179 1.21 -4.88 7.65
CA THR A 179 2.08 -3.91 6.98
C THR A 179 3.26 -4.62 6.35
N ALA A 180 3.75 -4.12 5.24
CA ALA A 180 5.00 -4.56 4.64
C ALA A 180 5.99 -3.40 4.58
N SER A 181 7.22 -3.64 5.03
CA SER A 181 8.33 -2.69 4.92
C SER A 181 9.14 -2.92 3.65
N VAL A 182 10.07 -2.02 3.40
CA VAL A 182 11.04 -2.15 2.30
C VAL A 182 12.45 -2.26 2.86
N PRO A 183 13.39 -2.86 2.10
CA PRO A 183 14.81 -2.78 2.42
C PRO A 183 15.26 -1.32 2.45
N ASN A 184 16.18 -1.00 3.32
CA ASN A 184 16.75 0.34 3.46
C ASN A 184 18.25 0.26 3.86
N ASP A 185 18.88 1.40 4.07
CA ASP A 185 20.31 1.51 4.42
C ASP A 185 20.67 0.94 5.79
N VAL A 186 19.69 0.73 6.67
CA VAL A 186 19.88 0.11 7.99
C VAL A 186 19.61 -1.39 7.95
N ARG A 187 18.71 -1.81 7.04
CA ARG A 187 18.28 -3.21 6.88
C ARG A 187 18.16 -3.56 5.41
N ASP A 188 18.93 -4.52 4.99
CA ASP A 188 18.97 -5.05 3.64
C ASP A 188 17.85 -6.07 3.34
N TYR A 189 16.79 -6.08 4.17
CA TYR A 189 15.64 -6.96 4.01
C TYR A 189 14.33 -6.22 4.34
N TRP A 190 13.23 -6.75 3.86
CA TRP A 190 11.88 -6.32 4.16
C TRP A 190 11.24 -7.23 5.22
N SER A 191 10.17 -6.77 5.84
CA SER A 191 9.42 -7.56 6.83
C SER A 191 7.93 -7.33 6.71
N VAL A 192 7.15 -8.29 7.20
CA VAL A 192 5.72 -8.16 7.47
C VAL A 192 5.55 -7.95 8.96
N ALA A 193 4.68 -7.03 9.36
CA ALA A 193 4.24 -6.89 10.73
C ALA A 193 2.73 -7.01 10.82
N ILE A 194 2.27 -7.63 11.90
CA ILE A 194 0.87 -7.88 12.23
C ILE A 194 0.54 -7.07 13.48
N PHE A 195 -0.57 -6.33 13.43
CA PHE A 195 -1.03 -5.51 14.54
C PHE A 195 -2.47 -5.89 14.91
N ASP A 196 -2.78 -5.74 16.17
CA ASP A 196 -4.14 -5.88 16.67
C ASP A 196 -5.07 -4.81 16.07
N GLY A 197 -6.29 -5.19 15.71
CA GLY A 197 -7.26 -4.29 15.09
C GLY A 197 -7.88 -3.27 16.05
N ASP A 198 -7.90 -3.53 17.33
CA ASP A 198 -8.53 -2.64 18.32
C ASP A 198 -7.54 -1.63 18.90
N ASP A 199 -6.43 -2.10 19.48
CA ASP A 199 -5.46 -1.24 20.14
C ASP A 199 -4.26 -0.84 19.27
N LYS A 200 -4.15 -1.40 18.06
CA LYS A 200 -3.07 -1.15 17.07
C LYS A 200 -1.67 -1.53 17.59
N MET A 201 -1.62 -2.38 18.61
CA MET A 201 -0.35 -2.87 19.14
C MET A 201 0.20 -3.99 18.26
N ILE A 202 1.53 -4.03 18.14
CA ILE A 202 2.18 -5.08 17.37
C ILE A 202 2.00 -6.44 18.04
N LEU A 203 1.53 -7.40 17.27
CA LEU A 203 1.45 -8.80 17.65
C LEU A 203 2.72 -9.54 17.21
N GLU A 204 3.19 -9.28 16.01
CA GLU A 204 4.35 -9.96 15.44
C GLU A 204 5.03 -9.13 14.33
N GLU A 205 6.33 -9.35 14.14
CA GLU A 205 7.10 -8.90 12.98
C GLU A 205 8.05 -10.00 12.55
N PHE A 206 8.05 -10.32 11.27
CA PHE A 206 8.90 -11.37 10.70
C PHE A 206 9.30 -11.07 9.25
N MET A 207 10.40 -11.65 8.82
CA MET A 207 10.74 -11.75 7.41
C MET A 207 10.24 -13.09 6.89
N PRO A 208 9.38 -13.13 5.85
CA PRO A 208 8.91 -14.38 5.27
C PRO A 208 10.06 -15.23 4.71
N LYS A 209 9.92 -16.53 4.84
CA LYS A 209 10.83 -17.52 4.27
C LYS A 209 10.24 -18.10 3.00
N ALA A 210 11.08 -18.74 2.20
CA ALA A 210 10.61 -19.55 1.08
C ALA A 210 9.97 -20.83 1.61
N GLY A 211 8.73 -21.10 1.21
CA GLY A 211 8.04 -22.35 1.50
C GLY A 211 8.58 -23.52 0.68
N ALA A 212 8.20 -24.72 1.06
CA ALA A 212 8.72 -25.96 0.44
C ALA A 212 8.45 -26.05 -1.08
N ASN A 213 7.41 -25.41 -1.57
CA ASN A 213 7.04 -25.40 -2.98
C ASN A 213 7.72 -24.30 -3.79
N LEU A 214 8.41 -23.37 -3.13
CA LEU A 214 9.07 -22.26 -3.79
C LEU A 214 10.52 -22.60 -4.11
N GLN A 215 10.87 -22.56 -5.38
CA GLN A 215 12.23 -22.83 -5.83
C GLN A 215 13.02 -21.52 -5.97
N LEU A 216 14.06 -21.38 -5.16
CA LEU A 216 14.97 -20.24 -5.29
C LEU A 216 16.14 -20.61 -6.22
N LYS A 217 16.61 -19.63 -6.98
CA LYS A 217 17.84 -19.72 -7.75
C LYS A 217 19.04 -19.87 -6.81
N GLU A 218 20.06 -20.57 -7.24
CA GLU A 218 21.28 -20.79 -6.46
C GLU A 218 21.89 -19.48 -5.96
N GLY A 219 22.20 -19.42 -4.67
CA GLY A 219 22.78 -18.24 -4.02
C GLY A 219 21.85 -17.02 -3.90
N ARG A 220 20.56 -17.17 -4.23
CA ARG A 220 19.57 -16.09 -4.12
C ARG A 220 18.65 -16.28 -2.90
N ASN A 221 18.09 -15.16 -2.42
CA ASN A 221 17.13 -15.13 -1.31
C ASN A 221 16.03 -14.10 -1.59
N LEU A 222 15.07 -13.99 -0.69
CA LEU A 222 13.94 -13.07 -0.82
C LEU A 222 14.23 -11.63 -0.34
N ASN A 223 15.40 -11.35 0.22
CA ASN A 223 15.71 -10.06 0.86
C ASN A 223 15.53 -8.85 -0.07
N ASN A 224 15.86 -9.03 -1.35
CA ASN A 224 15.91 -7.95 -2.32
C ASN A 224 14.55 -7.61 -2.95
N TYR A 225 13.46 -8.28 -2.56
CA TYR A 225 12.12 -7.92 -3.04
C TYR A 225 11.67 -6.61 -2.40
N TYR A 226 11.26 -5.65 -3.24
CA TYR A 226 10.82 -4.33 -2.81
C TYR A 226 9.30 -4.24 -2.86
N ILE A 227 8.66 -4.41 -1.72
CA ILE A 227 7.20 -4.50 -1.62
C ILE A 227 6.59 -3.11 -1.63
N THR A 228 5.68 -2.84 -2.58
CA THR A 228 5.03 -1.52 -2.76
C THR A 228 3.52 -1.55 -2.56
N GLY A 229 2.93 -2.70 -2.41
CA GLY A 229 1.50 -2.87 -2.13
C GLY A 229 1.25 -4.22 -1.52
N ILE A 230 0.21 -4.33 -0.74
CA ILE A 230 -0.26 -5.59 -0.16
C ILE A 230 -1.77 -5.65 -0.23
N ASP A 231 -2.30 -6.87 -0.18
CA ASP A 231 -3.71 -7.17 -0.04
C ASP A 231 -3.85 -8.47 0.75
N VAL A 232 -4.72 -8.47 1.77
CA VAL A 232 -4.87 -9.60 2.68
C VAL A 232 -6.21 -10.29 2.48
N GLU A 233 -6.13 -11.59 2.22
CA GLU A 233 -7.26 -12.49 2.11
C GLU A 233 -7.24 -13.52 3.26
N PRO A 234 -8.37 -14.17 3.60
CA PRO A 234 -8.36 -15.22 4.60
C PRO A 234 -7.28 -16.28 4.33
N GLY A 235 -6.30 -16.37 5.24
CA GLY A 235 -5.20 -17.32 5.17
C GLY A 235 -4.02 -16.92 4.30
N ALA A 236 -4.06 -15.83 3.54
CA ALA A 236 -2.98 -15.40 2.66
C ALA A 236 -2.78 -13.88 2.63
N LEU A 237 -1.54 -13.44 2.54
CA LEU A 237 -1.19 -12.06 2.26
C LEU A 237 -0.47 -12.02 0.91
N TYR A 238 -0.97 -11.21 0.00
CA TYR A 238 -0.37 -10.96 -1.30
C TYR A 238 0.49 -9.71 -1.24
N LEU A 239 1.72 -9.82 -1.76
CA LEU A 239 2.76 -8.80 -1.63
C LEU A 239 3.26 -8.43 -3.03
N LEU A 240 2.93 -7.24 -3.49
CA LEU A 240 3.37 -6.72 -4.78
C LEU A 240 4.82 -6.26 -4.68
N SER A 241 5.72 -6.93 -5.38
CA SER A 241 7.10 -6.50 -5.51
C SER A 241 7.28 -5.64 -6.75
N LYS A 242 7.67 -4.38 -6.54
CA LYS A 242 7.94 -3.43 -7.62
C LYS A 242 9.11 -3.88 -8.49
N ASN A 243 10.24 -4.24 -7.87
CA ASN A 243 11.31 -4.90 -8.59
C ASN A 243 10.91 -6.36 -8.88
N PHE A 244 11.44 -6.91 -9.93
CA PHE A 244 11.17 -8.27 -10.40
C PHE A 244 9.73 -8.53 -10.87
N SER A 245 8.85 -7.52 -10.94
CA SER A 245 7.47 -7.63 -11.46
C SER A 245 6.77 -8.91 -10.96
N THR A 246 6.68 -9.05 -9.64
CA THR A 246 6.24 -10.29 -9.00
C THR A 246 5.24 -9.99 -7.88
N ILE A 247 4.21 -10.81 -7.74
CA ILE A 247 3.35 -10.87 -6.55
C ILE A 247 3.73 -12.13 -5.79
N LEU A 248 4.07 -11.98 -4.50
CA LEU A 248 4.37 -13.08 -3.59
C LEU A 248 3.11 -13.41 -2.79
N LYS A 249 2.78 -14.70 -2.66
CA LYS A 249 1.70 -15.17 -1.80
C LYS A 249 2.28 -15.75 -0.53
N LEU A 250 2.07 -15.06 0.56
CA LEU A 250 2.47 -15.44 1.90
C LEU A 250 1.32 -16.21 2.58
N ASN A 251 1.61 -17.39 3.05
CA ASN A 251 0.72 -18.16 3.91
C ASN A 251 0.79 -17.60 5.34
N LEU A 252 -0.35 -17.14 5.85
CA LEU A 252 -0.41 -16.50 7.18
C LEU A 252 -0.20 -17.47 8.34
N THR A 253 -0.42 -18.78 8.13
CA THR A 253 -0.21 -19.81 9.16
C THR A 253 1.26 -20.20 9.26
N THR A 254 1.89 -20.52 8.12
CA THR A 254 3.30 -20.97 8.09
C THR A 254 4.30 -19.83 8.04
N LYS A 255 3.87 -18.61 7.64
CA LYS A 255 4.71 -17.43 7.39
C LYS A 255 5.75 -17.63 6.31
N GLU A 256 5.42 -18.47 5.36
CA GLU A 256 6.24 -18.80 4.21
C GLU A 256 5.61 -18.31 2.91
N ILE A 257 6.44 -17.94 1.96
CA ILE A 257 5.99 -17.64 0.60
C ILE A 257 5.77 -18.98 -0.12
N ASP A 258 4.53 -19.36 -0.32
CA ASP A 258 4.16 -20.63 -0.94
C ASP A 258 4.13 -20.57 -2.45
N GLU A 259 3.78 -19.39 -3.00
CA GLU A 259 3.61 -19.17 -4.44
C GLU A 259 4.13 -17.77 -4.82
N ALA A 260 4.49 -17.62 -6.08
CA ALA A 260 4.85 -16.35 -6.66
C ALA A 260 4.30 -16.23 -8.08
N PHE A 261 3.76 -15.07 -8.41
CA PHE A 261 3.17 -14.77 -9.70
C PHE A 261 4.01 -13.69 -10.38
N SER A 262 4.41 -13.94 -11.62
CA SER A 262 5.11 -12.94 -12.43
C SER A 262 4.14 -12.25 -13.39
N PHE A 263 4.35 -10.96 -13.61
CA PHE A 263 3.60 -10.16 -14.58
C PHE A 263 4.56 -9.35 -15.47
N SER A 264 4.03 -8.84 -16.56
CA SER A 264 4.81 -8.02 -17.50
C SER A 264 3.99 -6.82 -17.98
N GLY A 265 4.66 -5.82 -18.58
CA GLY A 265 4.00 -4.63 -19.14
C GLY A 265 3.62 -3.54 -18.15
N VAL A 266 3.98 -3.65 -16.87
CA VAL A 266 3.73 -2.67 -15.83
C VAL A 266 5.06 -2.02 -15.41
N ASN A 267 5.23 -0.72 -15.66
CA ASN A 267 6.55 -0.08 -15.48
C ASN A 267 6.78 0.48 -14.06
N ASN A 268 5.73 0.88 -13.37
CA ASN A 268 5.87 1.51 -12.05
C ASN A 268 4.74 1.07 -11.09
N PRO A 269 4.66 -0.23 -10.77
CA PRO A 269 3.63 -0.76 -9.86
C PRO A 269 3.79 -0.15 -8.46
N ARG A 270 2.66 0.25 -7.85
CA ARG A 270 2.64 0.98 -6.58
C ARG A 270 1.67 0.44 -5.55
N ALA A 271 0.51 -0.06 -5.98
CA ALA A 271 -0.50 -0.60 -5.09
C ALA A 271 -1.14 -1.84 -5.69
N LEU A 272 -1.70 -2.67 -4.85
CA LEU A 272 -2.37 -3.92 -5.17
C LEU A 272 -3.73 -3.91 -4.51
N ALA A 273 -4.73 -4.39 -5.23
CA ALA A 273 -6.01 -4.81 -4.66
C ALA A 273 -6.46 -6.12 -5.34
N ILE A 274 -7.20 -6.93 -4.61
CA ILE A 274 -7.77 -8.19 -5.12
C ILE A 274 -9.29 -8.05 -5.15
N LYS A 275 -9.87 -8.46 -6.26
CA LYS A 275 -11.32 -8.53 -6.47
C LYS A 275 -11.64 -9.76 -7.29
N ASP A 276 -12.56 -10.60 -6.83
CA ASP A 276 -13.02 -11.79 -7.57
C ASP A 276 -11.86 -12.67 -8.07
N ASN A 277 -10.88 -13.00 -7.23
CA ASN A 277 -9.66 -13.73 -7.62
C ASN A 277 -8.86 -13.07 -8.76
N THR A 278 -8.92 -11.77 -8.88
CA THR A 278 -8.25 -10.99 -9.92
C THR A 278 -7.36 -9.94 -9.27
N PHE A 279 -6.13 -9.83 -9.72
CA PHE A 279 -5.19 -8.82 -9.26
C PHE A 279 -5.41 -7.50 -10.00
N TYR A 280 -5.58 -6.43 -9.26
CA TYR A 280 -5.61 -5.05 -9.74
C TYR A 280 -4.31 -4.37 -9.33
N ILE A 281 -3.38 -4.20 -10.28
CA ILE A 281 -2.09 -3.54 -10.04
C ILE A 281 -2.20 -2.09 -10.47
N PHE A 282 -2.11 -1.18 -9.51
CA PHE A 282 -2.09 0.26 -9.76
C PHE A 282 -0.68 0.71 -10.06
N SER A 283 -0.51 1.42 -11.16
CA SER A 283 0.79 1.86 -11.68
C SER A 283 0.76 3.31 -12.10
N ARG A 284 1.90 3.98 -11.94
CA ARG A 284 2.09 5.34 -12.45
C ARG A 284 2.89 5.28 -13.76
N GLU A 285 2.20 5.40 -14.88
CA GLU A 285 2.76 5.34 -16.23
C GLU A 285 2.93 6.78 -16.77
N GLY A 286 4.13 7.35 -16.61
CA GLY A 286 4.36 8.76 -16.89
C GLY A 286 3.52 9.67 -15.99
N LYS A 287 2.51 10.35 -16.56
CA LYS A 287 1.57 11.21 -15.81
C LYS A 287 0.21 10.55 -15.55
N GLU A 288 -0.02 9.34 -16.04
CA GLU A 288 -1.29 8.65 -15.91
C GLU A 288 -1.27 7.63 -14.78
N ASN A 289 -2.36 7.51 -14.05
CA ASN A 289 -2.61 6.38 -13.17
C ASN A 289 -3.32 5.30 -13.99
N LYS A 290 -2.68 4.14 -14.14
CA LYS A 290 -3.25 2.98 -14.82
C LYS A 290 -3.47 1.83 -13.86
N VAL A 291 -4.48 1.03 -14.15
CA VAL A 291 -4.75 -0.22 -13.46
C VAL A 291 -4.63 -1.35 -14.44
N PHE A 292 -3.72 -2.27 -14.16
CA PHE A 292 -3.52 -3.48 -14.92
C PHE A 292 -4.22 -4.63 -14.20
N ILE A 293 -5.10 -5.33 -14.91
CA ILE A 293 -5.96 -6.36 -14.35
C ILE A 293 -5.45 -7.72 -14.83
N PHE A 294 -5.07 -8.58 -13.87
CA PHE A 294 -4.52 -9.91 -14.14
C PHE A 294 -5.36 -10.99 -13.47
N GLU A 295 -5.67 -12.05 -14.19
CA GLU A 295 -6.39 -13.19 -13.64
C GLU A 295 -5.45 -14.15 -12.88
N MET A 296 -5.87 -14.57 -11.69
CA MET A 296 -5.27 -15.73 -11.00
C MET A 296 -5.72 -16.99 -11.73
N LYS A 297 -4.79 -17.66 -12.39
CA LYS A 297 -5.06 -18.95 -13.09
C LYS A 297 -4.85 -20.13 -12.16
#